data_6e7dba8ac94159befee55cf25529a25f
#
_entry.id   6e7dba8ac94159befee55cf25529a25f
#
_cell.length_a   1.000
_cell.length_b   1.000
_cell.length_c   1.000
_cell.angle_alpha   90.00
_cell.angle_beta   90.00
_cell.angle_gamma   90.00
#
_symmetry.space_group_name_H-M   'P 1'
#
loop_
_entity.id
_entity.type
_entity.pdbx_description
1 polymer ?
#
loop_
_entity_poly.entity_id
_entity_poly.type
_entity_poly.pdbx_seq_one_letter_code
_entity_poly.pdbx_strand_id
1 'polypeptide(L)'
;MTTITHRYADVDGFKVFYREAGPADAPTLLLLHGFPSSSHMFRDLIPRLADRFHLVAPDLPGFGLSDMPSRESFAYTFDNLANVIGRFTEVIGFERFAVYVFDYGAPTGLRLALAHPERITAIIACFSPGGP
;
A
#
# COMPACT_ATOMS: atom_id res chain seq x y z
N MET A 1 -7.43 4.68 22.09
CA MET A 1 -6.27 3.84 21.77
C MET A 1 -6.44 3.23 20.40
N THR A 2 -5.44 3.35 19.57
CA THR A 2 -5.50 2.84 18.22
C THR A 2 -5.09 1.39 18.15
N THR A 3 -5.94 0.57 17.53
CA THR A 3 -5.65 -0.84 17.28
C THR A 3 -5.25 -1.02 15.83
N ILE A 4 -4.08 -1.60 15.60
CA ILE A 4 -3.63 -1.97 14.26
C ILE A 4 -4.04 -3.41 14.01
N THR A 5 -4.84 -3.65 12.98
CA THR A 5 -5.20 -5.02 12.58
C THR A 5 -4.25 -5.51 11.51
N HIS A 6 -4.00 -6.82 11.52
CA HIS A 6 -3.14 -7.51 10.59
C HIS A 6 -4.02 -8.53 9.85
N ARG A 7 -4.17 -8.35 8.56
CA ARG A 7 -5.13 -9.14 7.76
C ARG A 7 -4.52 -9.58 6.44
N TYR A 8 -5.19 -10.51 5.80
CA TYR A 8 -4.90 -10.92 4.43
C TYR A 8 -6.12 -10.66 3.55
N ALA A 9 -5.87 -10.16 2.36
CA ALA A 9 -6.89 -10.06 1.32
C ALA A 9 -6.53 -11.01 0.18
N ASP A 10 -7.52 -11.69 -0.36
CA ASP A 10 -7.35 -12.48 -1.57
C ASP A 10 -7.56 -11.57 -2.77
N VAL A 11 -6.49 -11.31 -3.51
CA VAL A 11 -6.50 -10.42 -4.66
C VAL A 11 -6.25 -11.27 -5.89
N ASP A 12 -7.32 -11.75 -6.50
CA ASP A 12 -7.29 -12.57 -7.72
C ASP A 12 -6.32 -13.77 -7.59
N GLY A 13 -6.36 -14.43 -6.42
CA GLY A 13 -5.54 -15.59 -6.14
C GLY A 13 -4.25 -15.31 -5.37
N PHE A 14 -3.83 -14.05 -5.25
CA PHE A 14 -2.71 -13.66 -4.40
C PHE A 14 -3.20 -13.30 -3.01
N LYS A 15 -2.50 -13.76 -1.99
CA LYS A 15 -2.73 -13.28 -0.63
C LYS A 15 -1.86 -12.06 -0.39
N VAL A 16 -2.50 -10.94 -0.14
CA VAL A 16 -1.83 -9.69 0.18
C VAL A 16 -2.02 -9.41 1.65
N PHE A 17 -0.93 -9.40 2.40
CA PHE A 17 -0.95 -9.02 3.81
C PHE A 17 -1.06 -7.51 3.91
N TYR A 18 -1.86 -7.02 4.86
CA TYR A 18 -1.94 -5.57 5.10
C TYR A 18 -2.22 -5.25 6.55
N ARG A 19 -1.75 -4.08 6.95
CA ARG A 19 -2.05 -3.48 8.24
C ARG A 19 -3.10 -2.42 8.03
N GLU A 20 -4.07 -2.35 8.94
CA GLU A 20 -5.16 -1.40 8.86
C GLU A 20 -5.42 -0.79 10.22
N ALA A 21 -5.67 0.51 10.27
CA ALA A 21 -5.99 1.24 11.49
C ALA A 21 -6.79 2.49 11.18
N GLY A 22 -7.43 3.03 12.21
CA GLY A 22 -8.19 4.27 12.12
C GLY A 22 -9.65 4.06 11.73
N PRO A 23 -10.45 5.14 11.82
CA PRO A 23 -11.89 5.06 11.53
C PRO A 23 -12.14 4.78 10.05
N ALA A 24 -13.05 3.86 9.75
CA ALA A 24 -13.38 3.49 8.38
C ALA A 24 -14.03 4.64 7.58
N ASP A 25 -14.63 5.61 8.27
CA ASP A 25 -15.26 6.77 7.65
C ASP A 25 -14.33 7.98 7.50
N ALA A 26 -13.12 7.89 8.01
CA ALA A 26 -12.12 8.93 7.82
C ALA A 26 -11.48 8.83 6.42
N PRO A 27 -10.84 9.92 5.94
CA PRO A 27 -10.11 9.85 4.66
C PRO A 27 -9.07 8.73 4.67
N THR A 28 -9.04 7.95 3.59
CA THR A 28 -8.14 6.80 3.47
C THR A 28 -6.78 7.21 2.94
N LEU A 29 -5.74 6.74 3.60
CA LEU A 29 -4.34 6.91 3.20
C LEU A 29 -3.72 5.53 2.96
N LEU A 30 -3.34 5.27 1.72
CA LEU A 30 -2.66 4.05 1.32
C LEU A 30 -1.14 4.24 1.47
N LEU A 31 -0.52 3.41 2.29
CA LEU A 31 0.91 3.51 2.58
C LEU A 31 1.67 2.43 1.81
N LEU A 32 2.51 2.83 0.87
CA LEU A 32 3.30 1.91 0.05
C LEU A 32 4.76 1.93 0.47
N HIS A 33 5.26 0.79 0.90
CA HIS A 33 6.61 0.66 1.42
C HIS A 33 7.67 0.66 0.32
N GLY A 34 8.94 0.87 0.72
CA GLY A 34 10.09 0.81 -0.15
C GLY A 34 10.76 -0.56 -0.17
N PHE A 35 11.87 -0.65 -0.87
CA PHE A 35 12.68 -1.86 -1.02
C PHE A 35 13.99 -1.70 -0.21
N PRO A 36 14.50 -2.73 0.43
CA PRO A 36 13.84 -4.01 0.76
C PRO A 36 13.13 -3.87 2.11
N SER A 37 11.80 -3.79 2.07
CA SER A 37 11.03 -3.51 3.27
C SER A 37 9.66 -4.19 3.21
N SER A 38 8.78 -3.76 4.09
CA SER A 38 7.39 -4.21 4.15
C SER A 38 6.57 -3.14 4.84
N SER A 39 5.27 -3.38 5.01
CA SER A 39 4.40 -2.48 5.78
C SER A 39 4.87 -2.27 7.22
N HIS A 40 5.73 -3.13 7.72
CA HIS A 40 6.32 -3.00 9.05
C HIS A 40 7.07 -1.66 9.23
N MET A 41 7.58 -1.06 8.15
CA MET A 41 8.23 0.25 8.22
C MET A 41 7.31 1.36 8.71
N PHE A 42 5.99 1.16 8.59
CA PHE A 42 4.99 2.14 9.02
C PHE A 42 4.47 1.93 10.44
N ARG A 43 5.05 1.00 11.19
CA ARG A 43 4.58 0.63 12.53
C ARG A 43 4.51 1.80 13.51
N ASP A 44 5.37 2.80 13.34
CA ASP A 44 5.39 3.99 14.18
C ASP A 44 4.55 5.13 13.60
N LEU A 45 4.43 5.19 12.28
CA LEU A 45 3.64 6.23 11.59
C LEU A 45 2.15 6.00 11.78
N ILE A 46 1.71 4.74 11.64
CA ILE A 46 0.29 4.40 11.71
C ILE A 46 -0.37 4.88 13.00
N PRO A 47 0.17 4.61 14.21
CA PRO A 47 -0.46 5.08 15.44
C PRO A 47 -0.58 6.59 15.54
N ARG A 48 0.31 7.33 14.89
CA ARG A 48 0.33 8.79 14.95
C ARG A 48 -0.75 9.44 14.10
N LEU A 49 -1.23 8.72 13.07
CA LEU A 49 -2.19 9.25 12.09
C LEU A 49 -3.57 8.61 12.22
N ALA A 50 -3.70 7.54 12.97
CA ALA A 50 -4.92 6.73 13.00
C ALA A 50 -6.10 7.40 13.72
N ASP A 51 -5.88 8.52 14.40
CA ASP A 51 -6.97 9.31 14.98
C ASP A 51 -7.67 10.18 13.93
N ARG A 52 -7.02 10.41 12.78
CA ARG A 52 -7.52 11.32 11.73
C ARG A 52 -7.75 10.66 10.39
N PHE A 53 -7.08 9.53 10.15
CA PHE A 53 -7.09 8.87 8.84
C PHE A 53 -7.41 7.39 9.00
N HIS A 54 -8.04 6.85 7.96
CA HIS A 54 -8.12 5.41 7.75
C HIS A 54 -6.84 4.99 7.03
N LEU A 55 -6.00 4.20 7.69
CA LEU A 55 -4.68 3.85 7.20
C LEU A 55 -4.67 2.41 6.73
N VAL A 56 -4.18 2.18 5.52
CA VAL A 56 -4.06 0.85 4.93
C VAL A 56 -2.66 0.70 4.36
N ALA A 57 -1.92 -0.28 4.86
CA ALA A 57 -0.52 -0.50 4.48
C ALA A 57 -0.32 -1.95 4.04
N PRO A 58 -0.42 -2.22 2.72
CA PRO A 58 -0.18 -3.57 2.21
C PRO A 58 1.31 -3.87 2.08
N ASP A 59 1.66 -5.16 2.19
CA ASP A 59 2.94 -5.66 1.73
C ASP A 59 2.83 -5.93 0.24
N LEU A 60 3.73 -5.36 -0.55
CA LEU A 60 3.75 -5.59 -1.99
C LEU A 60 4.03 -7.07 -2.29
N PRO A 61 3.50 -7.62 -3.40
CA PRO A 61 3.83 -8.99 -3.80
C PRO A 61 5.34 -9.23 -3.81
N GLY A 62 5.77 -10.33 -3.20
CA GLY A 62 7.18 -10.65 -3.06
C GLY A 62 7.85 -10.05 -1.84
N PHE A 63 7.13 -9.31 -1.01
CA PHE A 63 7.66 -8.65 0.17
C PHE A 63 6.86 -9.01 1.41
N GLY A 64 7.53 -8.97 2.56
CA GLY A 64 6.90 -9.17 3.85
C GLY A 64 6.15 -10.48 3.93
N LEU A 65 4.89 -10.40 4.33
CA LEU A 65 4.03 -11.56 4.54
C LEU A 65 3.05 -11.83 3.39
N SER A 66 3.12 -11.03 2.32
CA SER A 66 2.34 -11.29 1.11
C SER A 66 2.92 -12.45 0.33
N ASP A 67 2.10 -13.04 -0.56
CA ASP A 67 2.55 -14.13 -1.42
C ASP A 67 3.76 -13.71 -2.25
N MET A 68 4.62 -14.70 -2.51
CA MET A 68 5.82 -14.54 -3.33
C MET A 68 5.74 -15.46 -4.54
N PRO A 69 4.89 -15.14 -5.52
CA PRO A 69 4.81 -15.98 -6.72
C PRO A 69 6.15 -16.04 -7.43
N SER A 70 6.40 -17.15 -8.13
CA SER A 70 7.63 -17.32 -8.88
C SER A 70 7.70 -16.31 -10.03
N ARG A 71 8.91 -16.03 -10.52
CA ARG A 71 9.10 -15.14 -11.67
C ARG A 71 8.43 -15.68 -12.93
N GLU A 72 8.24 -16.99 -13.01
CA GLU A 72 7.58 -17.64 -14.15
C GLU A 72 6.08 -17.37 -14.14
N SER A 73 5.47 -17.29 -12.95
CA SER A 73 4.03 -17.06 -12.81
C SER A 73 3.66 -15.60 -12.64
N PHE A 74 4.61 -14.75 -12.27
CA PHE A 74 4.35 -13.33 -12.03
C PHE A 74 5.57 -12.49 -12.41
N ALA A 75 5.40 -11.57 -13.34
CA ALA A 75 6.47 -10.64 -13.69
C ALA A 75 6.50 -9.49 -12.68
N TYR A 76 7.61 -9.35 -11.97
CA TYR A 76 7.78 -8.32 -10.93
C TYR A 76 8.13 -6.98 -11.56
N THR A 77 7.21 -6.42 -12.32
CA THR A 77 7.32 -5.07 -12.86
C THR A 77 6.53 -4.11 -11.99
N PHE A 78 6.87 -2.83 -12.04
CA PHE A 78 6.10 -1.82 -11.32
C PHE A 78 4.66 -1.75 -11.81
N ASP A 79 4.43 -1.99 -13.09
CA ASP A 79 3.08 -2.03 -13.65
C ASP A 79 2.25 -3.17 -13.04
N ASN A 80 2.83 -4.36 -12.94
CA ASN A 80 2.13 -5.50 -12.36
C ASN A 80 1.91 -5.31 -10.85
N LEU A 81 2.88 -4.74 -10.15
CA LEU A 81 2.71 -4.43 -8.73
C LEU A 81 1.58 -3.40 -8.55
N ALA A 82 1.53 -2.39 -9.40
CA ALA A 82 0.46 -1.38 -9.35
C ALA A 82 -0.90 -2.02 -9.66
N ASN A 83 -0.98 -2.95 -10.60
CA ASN A 83 -2.22 -3.66 -10.91
C ASN A 83 -2.73 -4.46 -9.72
N VAL A 84 -1.84 -5.18 -9.03
CA VAL A 84 -2.21 -5.94 -7.84
C VAL A 84 -2.70 -5.01 -6.73
N ILE A 85 -2.01 -3.91 -6.49
CA ILE A 85 -2.41 -2.94 -5.46
C ILE A 85 -3.73 -2.25 -5.82
N GLY A 86 -3.95 -1.92 -7.09
CA GLY A 86 -5.22 -1.36 -7.56
C GLY A 86 -6.38 -2.31 -7.29
N ARG A 87 -6.22 -3.59 -7.64
CA ARG A 87 -7.21 -4.62 -7.32
C ARG A 87 -7.39 -4.81 -5.82
N PHE A 88 -6.29 -4.76 -5.06
CA PHE A 88 -6.36 -4.82 -3.60
C PHE A 88 -7.29 -3.75 -3.02
N THR A 89 -7.18 -2.51 -3.49
CA THR A 89 -8.04 -1.42 -3.02
C THR A 89 -9.51 -1.68 -3.33
N GLU A 90 -9.79 -2.29 -4.49
CA GLU A 90 -11.16 -2.66 -4.85
C GLU A 90 -11.69 -3.79 -3.96
N VAL A 91 -10.85 -4.81 -3.69
CA VAL A 91 -11.23 -5.97 -2.88
C VAL A 91 -11.58 -5.56 -1.45
N ILE A 92 -10.79 -4.67 -0.84
CA ILE A 92 -11.07 -4.22 0.53
C ILE A 92 -12.04 -3.03 0.59
N GLY A 93 -12.43 -2.48 -0.56
CA GLY A 93 -13.63 -1.66 -0.69
C GLY A 93 -13.48 -0.16 -0.48
N PHE A 94 -12.32 0.44 -0.70
CA PHE A 94 -12.25 1.90 -0.70
C PHE A 94 -12.06 2.45 -2.12
N GLU A 95 -12.85 3.47 -2.46
CA GLU A 95 -12.90 4.01 -3.82
C GLU A 95 -11.92 5.15 -4.04
N ARG A 96 -11.77 6.03 -3.04
CA ARG A 96 -10.93 7.21 -3.13
C ARG A 96 -9.95 7.22 -1.97
N PHE A 97 -8.70 7.58 -2.26
CA PHE A 97 -7.64 7.53 -1.26
C PHE A 97 -6.47 8.42 -1.65
N ALA A 98 -5.72 8.87 -0.65
CA ALA A 98 -4.41 9.46 -0.86
C ALA A 98 -3.36 8.36 -0.85
N VAL A 99 -2.27 8.57 -1.55
CA VAL A 99 -1.17 7.60 -1.62
C VAL A 99 0.08 8.21 -0.99
N TYR A 100 0.63 7.52 0.00
CA TYR A 100 1.93 7.84 0.56
C TYR A 100 2.95 6.88 -0.05
N VAL A 101 3.97 7.41 -0.70
CA VAL A 101 4.97 6.62 -1.39
C VAL A 101 6.37 6.90 -0.85
N PHE A 102 7.17 5.86 -0.79
CA PHE A 102 8.54 5.94 -0.33
C PHE A 102 9.39 5.00 -1.18
N ASP A 103 10.48 5.52 -1.74
CA ASP A 103 11.47 4.73 -2.49
C ASP A 103 10.83 3.89 -3.60
N TYR A 104 10.89 2.56 -3.55
CA TYR A 104 10.28 1.68 -4.55
C TYR A 104 8.75 1.67 -4.52
N GLY A 105 8.14 2.20 -3.46
CA GLY A 105 6.71 2.44 -3.45
C GLY A 105 6.32 3.55 -4.43
N ALA A 106 7.23 4.48 -4.72
CA ALA A 106 6.93 5.61 -5.60
C ALA A 106 6.60 5.19 -7.04
N PRO A 107 7.39 4.37 -7.74
CA PRO A 107 7.01 3.94 -9.08
C PRO A 107 5.67 3.20 -9.11
N THR A 108 5.39 2.37 -8.11
CA THR A 108 4.13 1.64 -8.00
C THR A 108 2.97 2.61 -7.78
N GLY A 109 3.12 3.52 -6.83
CA GLY A 109 2.08 4.50 -6.50
C GLY A 109 1.79 5.46 -7.63
N LEU A 110 2.82 5.91 -8.35
CA LEU A 110 2.64 6.80 -9.49
C LEU A 110 1.91 6.11 -10.64
N ARG A 111 2.21 4.83 -10.90
CA ARG A 111 1.48 4.06 -11.92
C ARG A 111 0.04 3.85 -11.53
N LEU A 112 -0.21 3.59 -10.25
CA LEU A 112 -1.58 3.48 -9.74
C LEU A 112 -2.35 4.79 -9.96
N ALA A 113 -1.72 5.92 -9.67
CA ALA A 113 -2.33 7.23 -9.85
C ALA A 113 -2.61 7.54 -11.33
N LEU A 114 -1.70 7.15 -12.22
CA LEU A 114 -1.89 7.35 -13.66
C LEU A 114 -3.00 6.46 -14.21
N ALA A 115 -3.14 5.25 -13.68
CA ALA A 115 -4.19 4.32 -14.12
C ALA A 115 -5.57 4.71 -13.60
N HIS A 116 -5.65 5.31 -12.40
CA HIS A 116 -6.92 5.62 -11.74
C HIS A 116 -6.91 7.03 -11.13
N PRO A 117 -6.72 8.09 -11.96
CA PRO A 117 -6.60 9.45 -11.42
C PRO A 117 -7.85 9.91 -10.66
N GLU A 118 -9.02 9.40 -11.03
CA GLU A 118 -10.28 9.75 -10.37
C GLU A 118 -10.39 9.20 -8.95
N ARG A 119 -9.56 8.22 -8.60
CA ARG A 119 -9.56 7.59 -7.27
C ARG A 119 -8.53 8.21 -6.33
N ILE A 120 -7.56 8.93 -6.87
CA ILE A 120 -6.45 9.47 -6.09
C ILE A 120 -6.77 10.89 -5.63
N THR A 121 -6.83 11.11 -4.32
CA THR A 121 -7.13 12.42 -3.75
C THR A 121 -5.87 13.27 -3.54
N ALA A 122 -4.73 12.63 -3.28
CA ALA A 122 -3.44 13.30 -3.09
C ALA A 122 -2.31 12.29 -3.20
N ILE A 123 -1.12 12.79 -3.51
CA ILE A 123 0.11 11.98 -3.51
C ILE A 123 1.09 12.64 -2.54
N ILE A 124 1.56 11.85 -1.58
CA ILE A 124 2.58 12.28 -0.62
C ILE A 124 3.83 11.46 -0.91
N ALA A 125 4.85 12.11 -1.43
CA ALA A 125 6.10 11.44 -1.77
C ALA A 125 7.15 11.76 -0.70
N CYS A 126 7.76 10.72 -0.16
CA CYS A 126 8.83 10.84 0.82
C CYS A 126 10.09 10.21 0.25
N PHE A 127 11.19 10.96 0.29
CA PHE A 127 12.48 10.49 -0.19
C PHE A 127 13.45 10.44 0.98
N SER A 128 14.33 9.45 0.96
CA SER A 128 15.33 9.29 1.99
C SER A 128 16.29 10.50 1.97
N PRO A 129 16.42 11.26 3.09
CA PRO A 129 17.37 12.37 3.13
C PRO A 129 18.78 11.83 3.00
N GLY A 130 19.59 12.52 2.21
CA GLY A 130 20.98 12.11 1.99
C GLY A 130 21.12 10.89 1.10
N GLY A 131 20.07 10.50 0.42
CA GLY A 131 20.16 9.47 -0.59
C GLY A 131 21.21 9.85 -1.64
N PRO A 132 21.77 8.87 -2.30
CA PRO A 132 22.83 9.13 -3.27
C PRO A 132 22.36 10.04 -4.33
#